data_e4a08e70a28e232e699aff9bf9cfb3b1
#
_entry.id   e4a08e70a28e232e699aff9bf9cfb3b1
#
_cell.length_a   1.000
_cell.length_b   1.000
_cell.length_c   1.000
_cell.angle_alpha   90.00
_cell.angle_beta   90.00
_cell.angle_gamma   90.00
#
_symmetry.space_group_name_H-M   'P 1'
#
loop_
_entity.id
_entity.type
_entity.pdbx_description
1 polymer ?
#
loop_
_entity_poly.entity_id
_entity_poly.type
_entity_poly.pdbx_seq_one_letter_code
_entity_poly.pdbx_strand_id
1 'polypeptide(L)'
;MLYPLSYGGCATWERLPAGNRYQDTRRVHCAITRQDVTLTRVEQGLRRVLVVDDDEVIRQLIAVNLQLEGFEVETAVDGQDCLDKVTDIDPDVITLDVMMPRLDGWETAVQLRSSPDTAHIKVLLISARAQEDDKARGDRVGADAYLTKPFDPNEMIRVVRELAGAC
;
A
#
# COMPACT_ATOMS: atom_id res chain seq x y z
N MET A 1 -41.58 -19.50 -6.56
CA MET A 1 -40.99 -19.95 -5.29
C MET A 1 -39.93 -18.93 -4.90
N LEU A 2 -40.29 -18.08 -3.93
CA LEU A 2 -39.42 -16.99 -3.44
C LEU A 2 -38.88 -17.42 -2.08
N TYR A 3 -37.57 -17.42 -1.90
CA TYR A 3 -36.94 -17.58 -0.60
C TYR A 3 -36.62 -16.20 -0.02
N PRO A 4 -37.03 -15.89 1.21
CA PRO A 4 -36.63 -14.67 1.89
C PRO A 4 -35.31 -14.86 2.62
N LEU A 5 -34.34 -13.99 2.38
CA LEU A 5 -33.18 -13.81 3.23
C LEU A 5 -33.53 -12.80 4.32
N SER A 6 -33.57 -13.27 5.56
CA SER A 6 -33.73 -12.47 6.76
C SER A 6 -32.40 -11.89 7.17
N TYR A 7 -32.30 -10.54 7.21
CA TYR A 7 -31.37 -9.83 8.05
C TYR A 7 -32.14 -8.88 8.96
N GLY A 8 -32.00 -9.11 10.24
CA GLY A 8 -32.64 -8.35 11.29
C GLY A 8 -32.04 -6.95 11.46
N GLY A 9 -32.91 -5.99 11.71
CA GLY A 9 -32.55 -4.63 12.07
C GLY A 9 -33.73 -3.70 11.91
N CYS A 10 -34.47 -3.44 13.00
CA CYS A 10 -35.59 -2.51 13.20
C CYS A 10 -35.58 -1.32 12.26
N ALA A 11 -36.61 -1.24 11.41
CA ALA A 11 -37.05 0.01 10.82
C ALA A 11 -38.48 0.27 11.24
N THR A 12 -38.66 1.14 12.20
CA THR A 12 -39.94 1.72 12.56
C THR A 12 -40.31 2.79 11.54
N TRP A 13 -41.40 2.56 10.81
CA TRP A 13 -41.97 3.56 9.90
C TRP A 13 -42.86 4.50 10.69
N GLU A 14 -42.38 5.69 11.07
CA GLU A 14 -43.23 6.77 11.49
C GLU A 14 -43.71 7.58 10.28
N ARG A 15 -44.99 7.74 10.20
CA ARG A 15 -45.74 8.46 9.17
C ARG A 15 -45.47 9.95 9.31
N LEU A 16 -44.80 10.57 8.33
CA LEU A 16 -44.67 12.03 8.26
C LEU A 16 -45.90 12.64 7.64
N PRO A 17 -46.45 13.76 8.21
CA PRO A 17 -47.58 14.48 7.65
C PRO A 17 -47.20 15.26 6.39
N ALA A 18 -48.07 15.25 5.41
CA ALA A 18 -47.97 16.01 4.18
C ALA A 18 -48.08 17.52 4.46
N GLY A 19 -47.16 18.30 3.94
CA GLY A 19 -47.31 19.73 3.92
C GLY A 19 -46.02 20.55 3.70
N ASN A 20 -45.78 20.85 2.44
CA ASN A 20 -45.43 22.20 1.97
C ASN A 20 -43.96 22.65 1.81
N ARG A 21 -43.71 23.01 0.54
CA ARG A 21 -42.78 24.02 0.01
C ARG A 21 -41.27 23.74 -0.02
N TYR A 22 -40.88 23.47 -1.24
CA TYR A 22 -39.63 23.85 -1.90
C TYR A 22 -39.22 25.26 -1.48
N GLN A 23 -38.06 25.37 -0.90
CA GLN A 23 -37.04 26.42 -1.00
C GLN A 23 -36.12 26.37 0.23
N ASP A 24 -34.93 25.81 0.11
CA ASP A 24 -33.71 26.50 0.49
C ASP A 24 -32.47 25.69 0.02
N THR A 25 -31.91 26.10 -1.12
CA THR A 25 -30.61 25.66 -1.58
C THR A 25 -29.55 26.39 -0.78
N ARG A 26 -29.28 25.99 0.45
CA ARG A 26 -28.06 26.38 1.15
C ARG A 26 -26.97 25.42 0.76
N ARG A 27 -26.05 25.94 -0.05
CA ARG A 27 -24.74 25.35 -0.30
C ARG A 27 -24.10 24.99 1.03
N VAL A 28 -24.11 23.72 1.36
CA VAL A 28 -23.19 23.19 2.37
C VAL A 28 -21.83 23.17 1.70
N HIS A 29 -21.05 24.23 1.91
CA HIS A 29 -19.60 24.18 1.68
C HIS A 29 -19.05 23.26 2.76
N CYS A 30 -18.98 21.98 2.47
CA CYS A 30 -18.17 21.07 3.24
C CYS A 30 -16.72 21.44 3.00
N ALA A 31 -16.14 22.21 3.91
CA ALA A 31 -14.69 22.43 3.94
C ALA A 31 -14.07 21.09 4.32
N ILE A 32 -13.63 20.34 3.31
CA ILE A 32 -12.82 19.13 3.50
C ILE A 32 -11.50 19.59 4.08
N THR A 33 -11.30 19.44 5.37
CA THR A 33 -10.02 19.68 6.02
C THR A 33 -9.10 18.49 5.76
N ARG A 34 -7.79 18.71 5.78
CA ARG A 34 -6.79 17.64 5.59
C ARG A 34 -6.96 16.44 6.55
N GLN A 35 -7.65 16.61 7.66
CA GLN A 35 -7.96 15.55 8.62
C GLN A 35 -9.03 14.57 8.12
N ASP A 36 -9.98 15.01 7.28
CA ASP A 36 -11.04 14.15 6.75
C ASP A 36 -10.52 13.15 5.70
N VAL A 37 -9.45 13.53 4.98
CA VAL A 37 -8.81 12.65 3.99
C VAL A 37 -8.14 11.45 4.64
N THR A 38 -7.63 11.62 5.87
CA THR A 38 -6.97 10.53 6.61
C THR A 38 -7.97 9.49 7.11
N LEU A 39 -9.20 9.90 7.47
CA LEU A 39 -10.27 9.00 7.92
C LEU A 39 -10.87 8.19 6.77
N THR A 40 -11.02 8.78 5.58
CA THR A 40 -11.51 8.06 4.38
C THR A 40 -10.53 7.01 3.86
N ARG A 41 -9.23 7.16 4.16
CA ARG A 41 -8.19 6.19 3.79
C ARG A 41 -8.33 4.85 4.55
N VAL A 42 -8.79 4.89 5.80
CA VAL A 42 -8.97 3.69 6.64
C VAL A 42 -10.23 2.90 6.25
N GLU A 43 -11.23 3.55 5.68
CA GLU A 43 -12.51 2.90 5.35
C GLU A 43 -12.54 2.21 3.98
N GLN A 44 -11.61 2.51 3.07
CA GLN A 44 -11.59 1.93 1.70
C GLN A 44 -10.56 0.82 1.48
N GLY A 45 -9.76 0.48 2.48
CA GLY A 45 -8.98 -0.77 2.52
C GLY A 45 -7.96 -1.01 1.40
N LEU A 46 -7.78 -0.09 0.45
CA LEU A 46 -6.77 -0.22 -0.59
C LEU A 46 -5.39 0.09 -0.01
N ARG A 47 -4.56 -0.95 0.06
CA ARG A 47 -3.16 -0.83 0.49
C ARG A 47 -2.32 -0.41 -0.70
N ARG A 48 -1.44 0.58 -0.48
CA ARG A 48 -0.52 1.06 -1.51
C ARG A 48 0.81 0.35 -1.43
N VAL A 49 1.30 -0.06 -2.57
CA VAL A 49 2.62 -0.69 -2.70
C VAL A 49 3.45 0.06 -3.72
N LEU A 50 4.68 0.41 -3.35
CA LEU A 50 5.66 0.96 -4.27
C LEU A 50 6.63 -0.15 -4.68
N VAL A 51 6.66 -0.48 -5.97
CA VAL A 51 7.53 -1.52 -6.54
C VAL A 51 8.77 -0.87 -7.13
N VAL A 52 9.94 -1.23 -6.59
CA VAL A 52 11.25 -0.66 -6.98
C VAL A 52 12.16 -1.76 -7.52
N ASP A 53 12.44 -1.73 -8.80
CA ASP A 53 13.32 -2.68 -9.49
C ASP A 53 13.82 -2.02 -10.79
N ASP A 54 15.09 -2.14 -11.14
CA ASP A 54 15.64 -1.56 -12.37
C ASP A 54 15.27 -2.36 -13.62
N ASP A 55 15.00 -3.65 -13.47
CA ASP A 55 14.48 -4.50 -14.55
C ASP A 55 12.98 -4.22 -14.78
N GLU A 56 12.69 -3.64 -15.94
CA GLU A 56 11.29 -3.30 -16.31
C GLU A 56 10.38 -4.53 -16.33
N VAL A 57 10.89 -5.68 -16.78
CA VAL A 57 10.07 -6.91 -16.89
C VAL A 57 9.70 -7.43 -15.50
N ILE A 58 10.67 -7.46 -14.58
CA ILE A 58 10.44 -7.89 -13.20
C ILE A 58 9.53 -6.89 -12.49
N ARG A 59 9.79 -5.60 -12.62
CA ARG A 59 8.98 -4.52 -12.04
C ARG A 59 7.51 -4.62 -12.48
N GLN A 60 7.26 -4.79 -13.77
CA GLN A 60 5.90 -4.95 -14.31
C GLN A 60 5.25 -6.26 -13.85
N LEU A 61 5.99 -7.36 -13.81
CA LEU A 61 5.48 -8.63 -13.32
C LEU A 61 5.00 -8.51 -11.87
N ILE A 62 5.79 -7.91 -10.99
CA ILE A 62 5.43 -7.68 -9.58
C ILE A 62 4.18 -6.77 -9.51
N ALA A 63 4.21 -5.65 -10.23
CA ALA A 63 3.13 -4.68 -10.21
C ALA A 63 1.79 -5.28 -10.65
N VAL A 64 1.76 -6.01 -11.77
CA VAL A 64 0.53 -6.64 -12.27
C VAL A 64 -0.01 -7.68 -11.28
N ASN A 65 0.85 -8.52 -10.71
CA ASN A 65 0.41 -9.52 -9.74
C ASN A 65 -0.22 -8.87 -8.50
N LEU A 66 0.39 -7.81 -7.96
CA LEU A 66 -0.15 -7.09 -6.81
C LEU A 66 -1.45 -6.34 -7.13
N GLN A 67 -1.57 -5.75 -8.33
CA GLN A 67 -2.81 -5.12 -8.80
C GLN A 67 -3.97 -6.11 -8.91
N LEU A 68 -3.72 -7.32 -9.42
CA LEU A 68 -4.72 -8.40 -9.50
C LEU A 68 -5.21 -8.83 -8.11
N GLU A 69 -4.38 -8.67 -7.09
CA GLU A 69 -4.70 -8.95 -5.68
C GLU A 69 -5.37 -7.78 -4.95
N GLY A 70 -5.65 -6.68 -5.68
CA GLY A 70 -6.39 -5.52 -5.16
C GLY A 70 -5.54 -4.47 -4.46
N PHE A 71 -4.21 -4.47 -4.66
CA PHE A 71 -3.34 -3.39 -4.20
C PHE A 71 -3.35 -2.21 -5.18
N GLU A 72 -3.22 -1.00 -4.65
CA GLU A 72 -2.87 0.18 -5.43
C GLU A 72 -1.35 0.19 -5.60
N VAL A 73 -0.85 0.10 -6.84
CA VAL A 73 0.57 -0.10 -7.11
C VAL A 73 1.14 1.05 -7.92
N GLU A 74 2.19 1.64 -7.37
CA GLU A 74 3.06 2.59 -8.04
C GLU A 74 4.45 1.96 -8.26
N THR A 75 5.23 2.52 -9.18
CA THR A 75 6.54 1.96 -9.53
C THR A 75 7.64 3.00 -9.53
N ALA A 76 8.86 2.55 -9.18
CA ALA A 76 10.09 3.31 -9.29
C ALA A 76 11.18 2.47 -9.97
N VAL A 77 12.07 3.13 -10.70
CA VAL A 77 13.10 2.46 -11.52
C VAL A 77 14.42 2.21 -10.78
N ASP A 78 14.62 2.87 -9.65
CA ASP A 78 15.79 2.70 -8.77
C ASP A 78 15.56 3.36 -7.40
N GLY A 79 16.58 3.31 -6.54
CA GLY A 79 16.51 3.84 -5.18
C GLY A 79 16.29 5.35 -5.13
N GLN A 80 16.85 6.13 -6.05
CA GLN A 80 16.67 7.58 -6.07
C GLN A 80 15.24 7.94 -6.47
N ASP A 81 14.70 7.32 -7.52
CA ASP A 81 13.32 7.51 -7.95
C ASP A 81 12.31 7.08 -6.86
N CYS A 82 12.66 6.04 -6.09
CA CYS A 82 11.91 5.63 -4.92
C CYS A 82 11.85 6.76 -3.86
N LEU A 83 13.00 7.32 -3.49
CA LEU A 83 13.07 8.39 -2.48
C LEU A 83 12.37 9.67 -2.93
N ASP A 84 12.43 10.00 -4.21
CA ASP A 84 11.78 11.19 -4.77
C ASP A 84 10.24 11.07 -4.75
N LYS A 85 9.70 9.86 -4.87
CA LYS A 85 8.26 9.60 -4.96
C LYS A 85 7.61 9.19 -3.64
N VAL A 86 8.37 8.59 -2.73
CA VAL A 86 7.82 7.89 -1.56
C VAL A 86 6.97 8.77 -0.66
N THR A 87 7.35 10.03 -0.49
CA THR A 87 6.62 10.97 0.37
C THR A 87 5.26 11.37 -0.23
N ASP A 88 5.18 11.51 -1.56
CA ASP A 88 3.93 11.85 -2.25
C ASP A 88 2.97 10.66 -2.34
N ILE A 89 3.53 9.46 -2.57
CA ILE A 89 2.77 8.21 -2.66
C ILE A 89 2.30 7.76 -1.28
N ASP A 90 3.16 7.89 -0.25
CA ASP A 90 2.96 7.39 1.12
C ASP A 90 2.47 5.94 1.11
N PRO A 91 3.30 4.99 0.64
CA PRO A 91 2.92 3.59 0.51
C PRO A 91 2.91 2.87 1.87
N ASP A 92 2.09 1.82 2.00
CA ASP A 92 2.12 0.93 3.17
C ASP A 92 3.32 -0.03 3.12
N VAL A 93 3.68 -0.46 1.90
CA VAL A 93 4.78 -1.41 1.65
C VAL A 93 5.62 -0.96 0.45
N ILE A 94 6.93 -1.13 0.56
CA ILE A 94 7.87 -1.00 -0.57
C ILE A 94 8.47 -2.37 -0.85
N THR A 95 8.38 -2.86 -2.09
CA THR A 95 9.22 -3.96 -2.57
C THR A 95 10.45 -3.36 -3.23
N LEU A 96 11.63 -3.74 -2.78
CA LEU A 96 12.88 -3.04 -3.12
C LEU A 96 13.94 -4.03 -3.57
N ASP A 97 14.30 -3.98 -4.86
CA ASP A 97 15.44 -4.76 -5.34
C ASP A 97 16.76 -4.25 -4.72
N VAL A 98 17.62 -5.18 -4.39
CA VAL A 98 18.92 -4.88 -3.79
C VAL A 98 19.92 -4.38 -4.83
N MET A 99 19.90 -4.99 -6.02
CA MET A 99 20.94 -4.82 -7.04
C MET A 99 20.51 -3.81 -8.12
N MET A 100 20.50 -2.53 -7.79
CA MET A 100 20.10 -1.47 -8.73
C MET A 100 21.27 -0.50 -9.00
N PRO A 101 21.28 0.16 -10.18
CA PRO A 101 22.22 1.24 -10.47
C PRO A 101 21.89 2.51 -9.68
N ARG A 102 22.84 3.43 -9.61
CA ARG A 102 22.77 4.74 -8.92
C ARG A 102 22.71 4.59 -7.40
N LEU A 103 21.56 4.24 -6.84
CA LEU A 103 21.37 4.01 -5.43
C LEU A 103 20.85 2.58 -5.23
N ASP A 104 21.62 1.76 -4.53
CA ASP A 104 21.26 0.35 -4.29
C ASP A 104 20.12 0.22 -3.24
N GLY A 105 19.53 -0.98 -3.16
CA GLY A 105 18.43 -1.23 -2.25
C GLY A 105 18.82 -1.13 -0.77
N TRP A 106 20.09 -1.43 -0.42
CA TRP A 106 20.57 -1.30 0.95
C TRP A 106 20.64 0.14 1.40
N GLU A 107 21.23 1.00 0.57
CA GLU A 107 21.35 2.43 0.85
C GLU A 107 19.98 3.11 0.86
N THR A 108 19.09 2.71 -0.05
CA THR A 108 17.70 3.19 -0.08
C THR A 108 16.97 2.82 1.22
N ALA A 109 17.07 1.58 1.69
CA ALA A 109 16.46 1.14 2.94
C ALA A 109 16.98 1.93 4.16
N VAL A 110 18.29 2.18 4.24
CA VAL A 110 18.89 3.01 5.30
C VAL A 110 18.31 4.42 5.27
N GLN A 111 18.18 5.04 4.09
CA GLN A 111 17.63 6.39 3.97
C GLN A 111 16.16 6.44 4.36
N LEU A 112 15.35 5.46 3.95
CA LEU A 112 13.94 5.34 4.37
C LEU A 112 13.80 5.22 5.89
N ARG A 113 14.67 4.47 6.55
CA ARG A 113 14.65 4.31 8.02
C ARG A 113 15.15 5.54 8.77
N SER A 114 16.01 6.33 8.13
CA SER A 114 16.60 7.53 8.76
C SER A 114 15.65 8.73 8.78
N SER A 115 14.61 8.73 7.93
CA SER A 115 13.62 9.80 7.86
C SER A 115 12.39 9.46 8.68
N PRO A 116 11.94 10.32 9.61
CA PRO A 116 10.73 10.11 10.39
C PRO A 116 9.46 9.95 9.52
N ASP A 117 9.44 10.60 8.36
CA ASP A 117 8.29 10.60 7.46
C ASP A 117 8.11 9.26 6.72
N THR A 118 9.18 8.47 6.59
CA THR A 118 9.18 7.20 5.84
C THR A 118 9.55 5.99 6.70
N ALA A 119 10.01 6.18 7.93
CA ALA A 119 10.46 5.11 8.82
C ALA A 119 9.35 4.09 9.17
N HIS A 120 8.08 4.48 9.06
CA HIS A 120 6.93 3.62 9.33
C HIS A 120 6.60 2.66 8.19
N ILE A 121 7.05 2.96 6.97
CA ILE A 121 6.75 2.19 5.75
C ILE A 121 7.42 0.82 5.84
N LYS A 122 6.68 -0.25 5.50
CA LYS A 122 7.21 -1.61 5.50
C LYS A 122 8.10 -1.85 4.28
N VAL A 123 9.27 -2.45 4.48
CA VAL A 123 10.24 -2.70 3.40
C VAL A 123 10.49 -4.20 3.23
N LEU A 124 10.15 -4.72 2.04
CA LEU A 124 10.49 -6.04 1.56
C LEU A 124 11.70 -5.93 0.63
N LEU A 125 12.86 -6.39 1.06
CA LEU A 125 14.04 -6.49 0.20
C LEU A 125 13.96 -7.72 -0.69
N ILE A 126 14.31 -7.55 -1.96
CA ILE A 126 14.38 -8.63 -2.96
C ILE A 126 15.80 -8.69 -3.50
N SER A 127 16.44 -9.85 -3.47
CA SER A 127 17.85 -10.00 -3.92
C SER A 127 18.06 -11.26 -4.73
N ALA A 128 18.98 -11.19 -5.69
CA ALA A 128 19.44 -12.36 -6.45
C ALA A 128 20.35 -13.30 -5.63
N ARG A 129 20.79 -12.90 -4.44
CA ARG A 129 21.71 -13.68 -3.60
C ARG A 129 21.03 -14.14 -2.31
N ALA A 130 21.08 -15.45 -2.07
CA ALA A 130 20.58 -16.08 -0.84
C ALA A 130 21.74 -16.33 0.16
N GLN A 131 22.60 -15.34 0.39
CA GLN A 131 23.68 -15.49 1.37
C GLN A 131 23.19 -15.14 2.76
N GLU A 132 23.60 -15.89 3.78
CA GLU A 132 23.25 -15.60 5.18
C GLU A 132 23.70 -14.20 5.60
N ASP A 133 24.81 -13.72 5.03
CA ASP A 133 25.32 -12.36 5.24
C ASP A 133 24.35 -11.28 4.72
N ASP A 134 23.64 -11.53 3.62
CA ASP A 134 22.67 -10.58 3.06
C ASP A 134 21.42 -10.47 3.94
N LYS A 135 20.97 -11.58 4.51
CA LYS A 135 19.85 -11.59 5.45
C LYS A 135 20.21 -10.85 6.74
N ALA A 136 21.40 -11.13 7.30
CA ALA A 136 21.91 -10.41 8.46
C ALA A 136 22.16 -8.91 8.18
N ARG A 137 22.43 -8.55 6.92
CA ARG A 137 22.54 -7.15 6.47
C ARG A 137 21.15 -6.50 6.40
N GLY A 138 20.13 -7.23 5.91
CA GLY A 138 18.73 -6.78 5.88
C GLY A 138 18.22 -6.41 7.27
N ASP A 139 18.46 -7.25 8.25
CA ASP A 139 18.11 -7.00 9.64
C ASP A 139 18.80 -5.74 10.20
N ARG A 140 20.06 -5.50 9.82
CA ARG A 140 20.81 -4.30 10.25
C ARG A 140 20.31 -3.01 9.63
N VAL A 141 19.83 -3.03 8.40
CA VAL A 141 19.26 -1.84 7.74
C VAL A 141 17.78 -1.64 8.08
N GLY A 142 17.19 -2.53 8.87
CA GLY A 142 15.81 -2.42 9.33
C GLY A 142 14.76 -2.79 8.29
N ALA A 143 15.08 -3.74 7.38
CA ALA A 143 14.07 -4.33 6.51
C ALA A 143 13.09 -5.20 7.33
N ASP A 144 11.81 -5.18 6.94
CA ASP A 144 10.77 -5.96 7.62
C ASP A 144 10.68 -7.40 7.09
N ALA A 145 11.07 -7.61 5.83
CA ALA A 145 11.15 -8.94 5.22
C ALA A 145 12.22 -9.00 4.12
N TYR A 146 12.57 -10.21 3.73
CA TYR A 146 13.57 -10.50 2.71
C TYR A 146 13.11 -11.66 1.82
N LEU A 147 13.26 -11.50 0.49
CA LEU A 147 12.90 -12.50 -0.50
C LEU A 147 14.05 -12.70 -1.50
N THR A 148 14.30 -13.93 -1.92
CA THR A 148 15.38 -14.25 -2.89
C THR A 148 14.84 -14.52 -4.27
N LYS A 149 15.48 -13.96 -5.30
CA LYS A 149 15.23 -14.28 -6.72
C LYS A 149 15.92 -15.63 -7.08
N PRO A 150 15.28 -16.54 -7.82
CA PRO A 150 13.88 -16.47 -8.29
C PRO A 150 12.89 -16.77 -7.17
N PHE A 151 11.81 -16.01 -7.10
CA PHE A 151 10.75 -16.19 -6.10
C PHE A 151 9.43 -16.65 -6.75
N ASP A 152 8.60 -17.33 -5.98
CA ASP A 152 7.22 -17.64 -6.37
C ASP A 152 6.37 -16.35 -6.20
N PRO A 153 5.63 -15.91 -7.25
CA PRO A 153 4.74 -14.78 -7.15
C PRO A 153 3.75 -14.88 -5.98
N ASN A 154 3.25 -16.07 -5.69
CA ASN A 154 2.33 -16.27 -4.55
C ASN A 154 3.01 -16.05 -3.21
N GLU A 155 4.28 -16.43 -3.08
CA GLU A 155 5.08 -16.16 -1.88
C GLU A 155 5.27 -14.66 -1.68
N MET A 156 5.63 -13.95 -2.73
CA MET A 156 5.79 -12.49 -2.71
C MET A 156 4.48 -11.81 -2.30
N ILE A 157 3.34 -12.18 -2.92
CA ILE A 157 2.01 -11.66 -2.57
C ILE A 157 1.69 -11.91 -1.10
N ARG A 158 1.95 -13.13 -0.60
CA ARG A 158 1.71 -13.47 0.81
C ARG A 158 2.50 -12.58 1.75
N VAL A 159 3.79 -12.37 1.48
CA VAL A 159 4.65 -11.51 2.29
C VAL A 159 4.18 -10.05 2.27
N VAL A 160 3.83 -9.52 1.09
CA VAL A 160 3.31 -8.16 0.96
C VAL A 160 2.00 -8.00 1.73
N ARG A 161 1.10 -8.98 1.69
CA ARG A 161 -0.15 -8.95 2.48
C ARG A 161 0.11 -8.92 3.98
N GLU A 162 1.03 -9.77 4.46
CA GLU A 162 1.41 -9.81 5.88
C GLU A 162 1.98 -8.46 6.33
N LEU A 163 2.87 -7.86 5.54
CA LEU A 163 3.46 -6.54 5.83
C LEU A 163 2.42 -5.41 5.79
N ALA A 164 1.51 -5.44 4.83
CA ALA A 164 0.45 -4.46 4.71
C ALA A 164 -0.63 -4.58 5.82
N GLY A 165 -0.60 -5.65 6.63
CA GLY A 165 -1.64 -5.92 7.62
C GLY A 165 -2.99 -6.25 6.97
N ALA A 166 -2.99 -6.74 5.74
CA ALA A 166 -4.17 -7.22 5.02
C ALA A 166 -4.37 -8.70 5.38
N CYS A 167 -5.24 -8.98 6.34
CA CYS A 167 -5.71 -10.32 6.68
C CYS A 167 -6.87 -10.74 5.79
#